data_46fc6005167a805d92913837dcc096fb
#
_entry.id   46fc6005167a805d92913837dcc096fb
#
_cell.length_a   1.000
_cell.length_b   1.000
_cell.length_c   1.000
_cell.angle_alpha   90.00
_cell.angle_beta   90.00
_cell.angle_gamma   90.00
#
_symmetry.space_group_name_H-M   'P 1'
#
loop_
_entity.id
_entity.type
_entity.pdbx_description
1 polymer ?
#
loop_
_entity_poly.entity_id
_entity_poly.type
_entity_poly.pdbx_seq_one_letter_code
_entity_poly.pdbx_strand_id
1 'polypeptide(L)'
;MLITIEGIDGSGKSSLVKGLQAELCDLDPLFTREPGSGWLGDVVRRGIAEEIDPVAEALLFVADHALHLDTVVRPALADYRLVISDRYSDSRYAYQAVTLEGRIPDPLAWLRQVHGDWTIRPDLTFLLVVPVEEAVRRLSGAKTPEHFERADVLERVQKVYLDLVCGDPERFVICDGMMPEEEVRDFVAGEIRSTAALSRSHLSRSR
;
A
#
# COMPACT_ATOMS: atom_id res chain seq x y z
N MET A 1 12.58 6.29 7.59
CA MET A 1 11.35 6.87 7.01
C MET A 1 10.64 5.80 6.20
N LEU A 2 9.34 5.62 6.42
CA LEU A 2 8.49 4.65 5.71
C LEU A 2 7.49 5.38 4.81
N ILE A 3 7.55 5.10 3.52
CA ILE A 3 6.62 5.61 2.50
C ILE A 3 5.86 4.45 1.88
N THR A 4 4.58 4.63 1.62
CA THR A 4 3.74 3.60 1.00
C THR A 4 3.08 4.12 -0.28
N ILE A 5 2.93 3.23 -1.25
CA ILE A 5 2.24 3.49 -2.52
C ILE A 5 0.96 2.65 -2.51
N GLU A 6 -0.18 3.32 -2.54
CA GLU A 6 -1.49 2.71 -2.38
C GLU A 6 -2.43 3.03 -3.56
N GLY A 7 -3.53 2.34 -3.64
CA GLY A 7 -4.57 2.49 -4.66
C GLY A 7 -5.14 1.15 -5.10
N ILE A 8 -6.23 1.18 -5.84
CA ILE A 8 -6.89 -0.02 -6.36
C ILE A 8 -6.03 -0.75 -7.40
N ASP A 9 -6.35 -2.02 -7.69
CA ASP A 9 -5.70 -2.75 -8.77
C ASP A 9 -5.95 -2.03 -10.11
N GLY A 10 -4.95 -2.01 -10.99
CA GLY A 10 -5.01 -1.23 -12.22
C GLY A 10 -4.74 0.27 -12.07
N SER A 11 -4.49 0.82 -10.88
CA SER A 11 -4.23 2.25 -10.70
C SER A 11 -2.85 2.73 -11.20
N GLY A 12 -1.91 1.80 -11.49
CA GLY A 12 -0.57 2.16 -11.99
C GLY A 12 0.56 2.08 -10.97
N LYS A 13 0.30 1.59 -9.75
CA LYS A 13 1.31 1.49 -8.66
C LYS A 13 2.61 0.81 -9.09
N SER A 14 2.52 -0.35 -9.75
CA SER A 14 3.71 -1.13 -10.11
C SER A 14 4.58 -0.42 -11.16
N SER A 15 3.97 0.32 -12.11
CA SER A 15 4.69 1.20 -13.04
C SER A 15 5.39 2.32 -12.29
N LEU A 16 4.69 2.99 -11.38
CA LEU A 16 5.26 4.05 -10.55
C LEU A 16 6.44 3.54 -9.72
N VAL A 17 6.28 2.43 -8.99
CA VAL A 17 7.36 1.85 -8.17
C VAL A 17 8.58 1.51 -9.01
N LYS A 18 8.38 0.91 -10.20
CA LYS A 18 9.48 0.62 -11.14
C LYS A 18 10.19 1.89 -11.60
N GLY A 19 9.47 2.95 -11.90
CA GLY A 19 10.03 4.24 -12.27
C GLY A 19 10.82 4.89 -11.11
N LEU A 20 10.28 4.85 -9.90
CA LEU A 20 10.92 5.37 -8.70
C LEU A 20 12.24 4.65 -8.34
N GLN A 21 12.36 3.36 -8.64
CA GLN A 21 13.62 2.61 -8.43
C GLN A 21 14.80 3.22 -9.20
N ALA A 22 14.56 3.66 -10.42
CA ALA A 22 15.58 4.33 -11.22
C ALA A 22 15.79 5.80 -10.77
N GLU A 23 14.70 6.53 -10.52
CA GLU A 23 14.69 7.94 -10.19
C GLU A 23 15.34 8.26 -8.84
N LEU A 24 15.16 7.39 -7.84
CA LEU A 24 15.63 7.59 -6.46
C LEU A 24 16.89 6.79 -6.11
N CYS A 25 17.64 6.32 -7.11
CA CYS A 25 18.83 5.46 -6.88
C CYS A 25 19.90 6.11 -6.01
N ASP A 26 20.01 7.44 -6.03
CA ASP A 26 20.92 8.23 -5.21
C ASP A 26 20.57 8.28 -3.72
N LEU A 27 19.32 7.99 -3.36
CA LEU A 27 18.84 7.89 -1.98
C LEU A 27 18.99 6.48 -1.40
N ASP A 28 19.33 5.49 -2.21
CA ASP A 28 19.43 4.06 -1.87
C ASP A 28 18.23 3.54 -1.04
N PRO A 29 16.98 3.74 -1.49
CA PRO A 29 15.83 3.29 -0.75
C PRO A 29 15.69 1.78 -0.79
N LEU A 30 15.17 1.20 0.28
CA LEU A 30 14.70 -0.17 0.26
C LEU A 30 13.30 -0.20 -0.36
N PHE A 31 13.16 -0.80 -1.54
CA PHE A 31 11.87 -1.10 -2.13
C PHE A 31 11.37 -2.46 -1.66
N THR A 32 10.13 -2.48 -1.21
CA THR A 32 9.46 -3.70 -0.76
C THR A 32 7.98 -3.70 -1.19
N ARG A 33 7.24 -4.76 -0.86
CA ARG A 33 5.82 -4.89 -1.23
C ARG A 33 5.08 -5.82 -0.29
N GLU A 34 3.76 -5.69 -0.28
CA GLU A 34 2.85 -6.65 0.35
C GLU A 34 1.76 -7.14 -0.65
N PRO A 35 1.41 -8.45 -0.67
CA PRO A 35 2.01 -9.52 0.14
C PRO A 35 3.49 -9.69 -0.13
N GLY A 36 4.27 -10.02 0.91
CA GLY A 36 5.71 -10.19 0.86
C GLY A 36 6.17 -11.28 -0.12
N SER A 37 7.47 -11.30 -0.43
CA SER A 37 8.07 -12.33 -1.29
C SER A 37 8.42 -13.63 -0.54
N GLY A 38 8.19 -13.67 0.77
CA GLY A 38 8.45 -14.85 1.60
C GLY A 38 7.31 -15.87 1.57
N TRP A 39 7.51 -16.97 2.31
CA TRP A 39 6.56 -18.08 2.33
C TRP A 39 5.14 -17.70 2.77
N LEU A 40 4.97 -16.74 3.70
CA LEU A 40 3.63 -16.25 4.09
C LEU A 40 2.97 -15.51 2.94
N GLY A 41 3.69 -14.66 2.22
CA GLY A 41 3.16 -14.02 1.03
C GLY A 41 2.74 -15.03 -0.06
N ASP A 42 3.44 -16.17 -0.19
CA ASP A 42 3.01 -17.26 -1.07
C ASP A 42 1.71 -17.89 -0.59
N VAL A 43 1.55 -18.08 0.73
CA VAL A 43 0.31 -18.59 1.32
C VAL A 43 -0.85 -17.60 1.11
N VAL A 44 -0.61 -16.29 1.26
CA VAL A 44 -1.61 -15.26 0.93
C VAL A 44 -2.05 -15.36 -0.52
N ARG A 45 -1.11 -15.35 -1.46
CA ARG A 45 -1.41 -15.48 -2.91
C ARG A 45 -2.18 -16.75 -3.25
N ARG A 46 -1.84 -17.85 -2.58
CA ARG A 46 -2.57 -19.11 -2.71
C ARG A 46 -3.99 -18.99 -2.15
N GLY A 47 -4.16 -18.36 -0.98
CA GLY A 47 -5.49 -18.11 -0.39
C GLY A 47 -6.40 -17.32 -1.31
N ILE A 48 -5.87 -16.26 -1.93
CA ILE A 48 -6.58 -15.46 -2.93
C ILE A 48 -7.01 -16.33 -4.12
N ALA A 49 -6.07 -17.12 -4.68
CA ALA A 49 -6.33 -17.95 -5.86
C ALA A 49 -7.33 -19.09 -5.59
N GLU A 50 -7.38 -19.61 -4.37
CA GLU A 50 -8.33 -20.64 -3.94
C GLU A 50 -9.65 -20.06 -3.40
N GLU A 51 -9.80 -18.73 -3.34
CA GLU A 51 -10.97 -18.02 -2.81
C GLU A 51 -11.40 -18.55 -1.43
N ILE A 52 -10.44 -18.66 -0.50
CA ILE A 52 -10.70 -19.18 0.85
C ILE A 52 -11.66 -18.26 1.63
N ASP A 53 -12.10 -18.71 2.81
CA ASP A 53 -12.93 -17.89 3.69
C ASP A 53 -12.32 -16.48 3.92
N PRO A 54 -13.09 -15.38 3.74
CA PRO A 54 -12.57 -14.03 3.84
C PRO A 54 -11.93 -13.67 5.18
N VAL A 55 -12.36 -14.27 6.29
CA VAL A 55 -11.74 -14.04 7.60
C VAL A 55 -10.37 -14.72 7.66
N ALA A 56 -10.27 -15.96 7.14
CA ALA A 56 -9.00 -16.66 7.04
C ALA A 56 -8.02 -15.90 6.14
N GLU A 57 -8.47 -15.41 4.98
CA GLU A 57 -7.67 -14.60 4.07
C GLU A 57 -7.16 -13.32 4.75
N ALA A 58 -8.05 -12.57 5.44
CA ALA A 58 -7.65 -11.36 6.16
C ALA A 58 -6.59 -11.65 7.23
N LEU A 59 -6.72 -12.75 7.97
CA LEU A 59 -5.73 -13.16 8.97
C LEU A 59 -4.40 -13.56 8.35
N LEU A 60 -4.39 -14.18 7.16
CA LEU A 60 -3.15 -14.46 6.43
C LEU A 60 -2.43 -13.17 6.02
N PHE A 61 -3.16 -12.17 5.53
CA PHE A 61 -2.60 -10.86 5.23
C PHE A 61 -2.03 -10.17 6.47
N VAL A 62 -2.68 -10.28 7.63
CA VAL A 62 -2.19 -9.74 8.90
C VAL A 62 -0.90 -10.45 9.32
N ALA A 63 -0.84 -11.77 9.18
CA ALA A 63 0.35 -12.56 9.51
C ALA A 63 1.54 -12.23 8.60
N ASP A 64 1.30 -12.10 7.28
CA ASP A 64 2.33 -11.68 6.31
C ASP A 64 2.85 -10.28 6.64
N HIS A 65 1.96 -9.33 6.96
CA HIS A 65 2.36 -8.00 7.40
C HIS A 65 3.23 -8.01 8.66
N ALA A 66 2.87 -8.80 9.66
CA ALA A 66 3.65 -8.90 10.89
C ALA A 66 5.06 -9.44 10.61
N LEU A 67 5.18 -10.48 9.79
CA LEU A 67 6.46 -11.04 9.37
C LEU A 67 7.27 -10.05 8.53
N HIS A 68 6.63 -9.35 7.60
CA HIS A 68 7.28 -8.33 6.77
C HIS A 68 7.81 -7.17 7.60
N LEU A 69 7.07 -6.71 8.60
CA LEU A 69 7.54 -5.71 9.56
C LEU A 69 8.80 -6.17 10.30
N ASP A 70 8.78 -7.39 10.81
CA ASP A 70 9.87 -7.93 11.61
C ASP A 70 11.15 -8.16 10.80
N THR A 71 11.00 -8.75 9.61
CA THR A 71 12.14 -9.21 8.81
C THR A 71 12.69 -8.17 7.84
N VAL A 72 11.90 -7.17 7.45
CA VAL A 72 12.26 -6.21 6.39
C VAL A 72 12.17 -4.77 6.87
N VAL A 73 10.98 -4.33 7.31
CA VAL A 73 10.73 -2.90 7.53
C VAL A 73 11.47 -2.38 8.78
N ARG A 74 11.30 -3.05 9.93
CA ARG A 74 11.94 -2.63 11.18
C ARG A 74 13.47 -2.60 11.09
N PRO A 75 14.15 -3.63 10.56
CA PRO A 75 15.60 -3.59 10.38
C PRO A 75 16.04 -2.42 9.51
N ALA A 76 15.37 -2.19 8.37
CA ALA A 76 15.73 -1.11 7.47
C ALA A 76 15.52 0.28 8.11
N LEU A 77 14.44 0.47 8.88
CA LEU A 77 14.20 1.72 9.60
C LEU A 77 15.19 1.94 10.75
N ALA A 78 15.62 0.87 11.43
CA ALA A 78 16.65 0.92 12.45
C ALA A 78 18.01 1.38 11.87
N ASP A 79 18.30 1.00 10.63
CA ASP A 79 19.48 1.44 9.88
C ASP A 79 19.29 2.83 9.20
N TYR A 80 18.24 3.56 9.59
CA TYR A 80 17.89 4.89 9.04
C TYR A 80 17.67 4.93 7.53
N ARG A 81 17.32 3.79 6.91
CA ARG A 81 17.04 3.73 5.48
C ARG A 81 15.66 4.32 5.16
N LEU A 82 15.55 4.85 3.94
CA LEU A 82 14.26 5.11 3.32
C LEU A 82 13.65 3.79 2.87
N VAL A 83 12.43 3.48 3.32
CA VAL A 83 11.66 2.30 2.92
C VAL A 83 10.47 2.76 2.07
N ILE A 84 10.30 2.18 0.89
CA ILE A 84 9.17 2.43 -0.01
C ILE A 84 8.46 1.09 -0.25
N SER A 85 7.19 0.99 0.19
CA SER A 85 6.40 -0.23 0.05
C SER A 85 5.28 -0.07 -0.99
N ASP A 86 5.23 -0.98 -1.97
CA ASP A 86 4.07 -1.19 -2.84
C ASP A 86 3.02 -1.94 -2.04
N ARG A 87 1.98 -1.26 -1.61
CA ARG A 87 0.99 -1.67 -0.62
C ARG A 87 1.54 -1.83 0.80
N TYR A 88 0.67 -1.59 1.76
CA TYR A 88 0.95 -1.71 3.18
C TYR A 88 -0.37 -1.86 3.97
N SER A 89 -0.43 -1.43 5.24
CA SER A 89 -1.62 -1.55 6.09
C SER A 89 -2.90 -0.92 5.50
N ASP A 90 -2.78 0.17 4.75
CA ASP A 90 -3.95 0.84 4.15
C ASP A 90 -4.63 -0.03 3.07
N SER A 91 -3.86 -0.85 2.33
CA SER A 91 -4.45 -1.86 1.44
C SER A 91 -5.35 -2.83 2.20
N ARG A 92 -4.94 -3.31 3.38
CA ARG A 92 -5.77 -4.22 4.21
C ARG A 92 -7.00 -3.51 4.74
N TYR A 93 -6.84 -2.27 5.20
CA TYR A 93 -7.99 -1.48 5.64
C TYR A 93 -9.00 -1.26 4.50
N ALA A 94 -8.54 -1.08 3.27
CA ALA A 94 -9.42 -0.85 2.13
C ALA A 94 -10.05 -2.16 1.59
N TYR A 95 -9.24 -3.16 1.29
CA TYR A 95 -9.71 -4.40 0.64
C TYR A 95 -10.45 -5.31 1.62
N GLN A 96 -9.83 -5.63 2.77
CA GLN A 96 -10.45 -6.55 3.71
C GLN A 96 -11.65 -5.93 4.43
N ALA A 97 -11.74 -4.60 4.56
CA ALA A 97 -12.98 -3.99 5.04
C ALA A 97 -14.17 -4.33 4.14
N VAL A 98 -13.96 -4.35 2.82
CA VAL A 98 -14.99 -4.70 1.84
C VAL A 98 -15.30 -6.20 1.84
N THR A 99 -14.27 -7.07 1.85
CA THR A 99 -14.50 -8.53 1.78
C THR A 99 -15.05 -9.12 3.07
N LEU A 100 -14.86 -8.48 4.20
CA LEU A 100 -15.36 -8.89 5.50
C LEU A 100 -16.78 -8.40 5.80
N GLU A 101 -17.40 -7.60 4.91
CA GLU A 101 -18.79 -7.18 5.11
C GLU A 101 -19.74 -8.38 5.21
N GLY A 102 -20.65 -8.29 6.17
CA GLY A 102 -21.56 -9.40 6.48
C GLY A 102 -20.92 -10.58 7.23
N ARG A 103 -19.60 -10.58 7.42
CA ARG A 103 -18.87 -11.56 8.24
C ARG A 103 -18.52 -10.98 9.60
N ILE A 104 -18.15 -9.72 9.64
CA ILE A 104 -17.76 -8.98 10.85
C ILE A 104 -18.62 -7.72 10.93
N PRO A 105 -19.19 -7.36 12.10
CA PRO A 105 -20.09 -6.21 12.22
C PRO A 105 -19.50 -4.87 11.78
N ASP A 106 -18.24 -4.61 12.17
CA ASP A 106 -17.46 -3.42 11.77
C ASP A 106 -16.06 -3.87 11.32
N PRO A 107 -15.91 -4.23 10.01
CA PRO A 107 -14.66 -4.77 9.51
C PRO A 107 -13.47 -3.82 9.68
N LEU A 108 -13.66 -2.52 9.41
CA LEU A 108 -12.57 -1.53 9.50
C LEU A 108 -12.10 -1.34 10.93
N ALA A 109 -13.03 -1.24 11.89
CA ALA A 109 -12.67 -1.14 13.31
C ALA A 109 -11.96 -2.41 13.79
N TRP A 110 -12.44 -3.59 13.37
CA TRP A 110 -11.78 -4.86 13.68
C TRP A 110 -10.37 -4.94 13.11
N LEU A 111 -10.16 -4.58 11.84
CA LEU A 111 -8.84 -4.53 11.21
C LEU A 111 -7.89 -3.59 11.93
N ARG A 112 -8.37 -2.40 12.33
CA ARG A 112 -7.57 -1.45 13.12
C ARG A 112 -7.17 -2.03 14.49
N GLN A 113 -8.07 -2.75 15.15
CA GLN A 113 -7.76 -3.42 16.42
C GLN A 113 -6.75 -4.56 16.26
N VAL A 114 -6.89 -5.38 15.22
CA VAL A 114 -5.96 -6.48 14.94
C VAL A 114 -4.55 -5.95 14.63
N HIS A 115 -4.43 -4.87 13.87
CA HIS A 115 -3.14 -4.23 13.58
C HIS A 115 -2.59 -3.48 14.80
N GLY A 116 -3.43 -2.86 15.61
CA GLY A 116 -3.11 -2.22 16.86
C GLY A 116 -1.82 -1.40 16.85
N ASP A 117 -1.15 -1.37 17.98
CA ASP A 117 0.08 -0.58 18.20
C ASP A 117 1.35 -1.23 17.63
N TRP A 118 1.26 -2.45 17.09
CA TRP A 118 2.43 -3.14 16.54
C TRP A 118 2.73 -2.79 15.07
N THR A 119 1.75 -2.26 14.35
CA THR A 119 1.92 -1.75 12.98
C THR A 119 2.61 -0.40 13.00
N ILE A 120 3.61 -0.22 12.14
CA ILE A 120 4.28 1.07 11.99
C ILE A 120 3.42 1.95 11.08
N ARG A 121 3.00 3.12 11.58
CA ARG A 121 2.29 4.10 10.75
C ARG A 121 3.26 4.67 9.70
N PRO A 122 2.90 4.67 8.41
CA PRO A 122 3.71 5.33 7.39
C PRO A 122 3.90 6.82 7.66
N ASP A 123 5.07 7.34 7.32
CA ASP A 123 5.34 8.79 7.37
C ASP A 123 4.58 9.52 6.26
N LEU A 124 4.45 8.87 5.09
CA LEU A 124 3.74 9.40 3.92
C LEU A 124 3.14 8.25 3.11
N THR A 125 1.93 8.46 2.58
CA THR A 125 1.24 7.51 1.69
C THR A 125 0.83 8.22 0.41
N PHE A 126 1.31 7.75 -0.74
CA PHE A 126 0.83 8.17 -2.05
C PHE A 126 -0.33 7.29 -2.48
N LEU A 127 -1.50 7.88 -2.64
CA LEU A 127 -2.70 7.18 -3.11
C LEU A 127 -2.95 7.50 -4.58
N LEU A 128 -2.74 6.50 -5.45
CA LEU A 128 -3.08 6.62 -6.87
C LEU A 128 -4.57 6.39 -7.06
N VAL A 129 -5.25 7.40 -7.58
CA VAL A 129 -6.69 7.37 -7.85
C VAL A 129 -6.91 7.39 -9.36
N VAL A 130 -7.74 6.50 -9.87
CA VAL A 130 -8.18 6.41 -11.27
C VAL A 130 -9.67 6.12 -11.31
N PRO A 131 -10.40 6.46 -12.38
CA PRO A 131 -11.75 5.93 -12.59
C PRO A 131 -11.73 4.40 -12.58
N VAL A 132 -12.71 3.78 -11.93
CA VAL A 132 -12.74 2.32 -11.78
C VAL A 132 -12.83 1.60 -13.13
N GLU A 133 -13.55 2.19 -14.09
CA GLU A 133 -13.65 1.66 -15.45
C GLU A 133 -12.28 1.60 -16.13
N GLU A 134 -11.43 2.59 -15.88
CA GLU A 134 -10.06 2.62 -16.41
C GLU A 134 -9.19 1.58 -15.72
N ALA A 135 -9.31 1.43 -14.40
CA ALA A 135 -8.63 0.37 -13.65
C ALA A 135 -8.96 -1.02 -14.20
N VAL A 136 -10.24 -1.32 -14.36
CA VAL A 136 -10.73 -2.59 -14.95
C VAL A 136 -10.23 -2.76 -16.39
N ARG A 137 -10.24 -1.69 -17.20
CA ARG A 137 -9.70 -1.73 -18.58
C ARG A 137 -8.21 -2.11 -18.58
N ARG A 138 -7.43 -1.56 -17.66
CA ARG A 138 -5.99 -1.87 -17.55
C ARG A 138 -5.74 -3.31 -17.12
N LEU A 139 -6.62 -3.87 -16.26
CA LEU A 139 -6.55 -5.25 -15.81
C LEU A 139 -6.99 -6.27 -16.88
N SER A 140 -7.89 -5.90 -17.80
CA SER A 140 -8.49 -6.81 -18.79
C SER A 140 -7.50 -7.44 -19.79
N GLY A 141 -6.24 -7.02 -19.81
CA GLY A 141 -5.17 -7.60 -20.65
C GLY A 141 -4.33 -8.68 -19.96
N ALA A 142 -4.53 -8.94 -18.68
CA ALA A 142 -3.75 -9.88 -17.90
C ALA A 142 -4.66 -11.00 -17.36
N LYS A 143 -4.15 -12.17 -17.09
CA LYS A 143 -4.68 -13.36 -16.36
C LYS A 143 -6.17 -13.34 -15.91
N THR A 144 -6.72 -14.49 -15.54
CA THR A 144 -8.04 -14.60 -14.87
C THR A 144 -8.12 -13.58 -13.73
N PRO A 145 -9.14 -12.68 -13.72
CA PRO A 145 -9.28 -11.68 -12.69
C PRO A 145 -9.39 -12.31 -11.31
N GLU A 146 -8.69 -11.73 -10.32
CA GLU A 146 -8.88 -12.09 -8.92
C GLU A 146 -10.24 -11.57 -8.43
N HIS A 147 -10.79 -12.17 -7.38
CA HIS A 147 -12.10 -11.79 -6.86
C HIS A 147 -12.19 -10.32 -6.40
N PHE A 148 -11.04 -9.68 -6.12
CA PHE A 148 -10.97 -8.26 -5.80
C PHE A 148 -11.07 -7.34 -7.03
N GLU A 149 -10.80 -7.83 -8.23
CA GLU A 149 -10.66 -7.02 -9.46
C GLU A 149 -12.01 -6.75 -10.16
N ARG A 150 -13.11 -7.10 -9.51
CA ARG A 150 -14.46 -6.77 -9.99
C ARG A 150 -14.76 -5.29 -9.78
N ALA A 151 -15.41 -4.66 -10.73
CA ALA A 151 -15.72 -3.22 -10.70
C ALA A 151 -16.45 -2.80 -9.41
N ASP A 152 -17.48 -3.57 -9.01
CA ASP A 152 -18.27 -3.31 -7.80
C ASP A 152 -17.44 -3.38 -6.50
N VAL A 153 -16.45 -4.25 -6.48
CA VAL A 153 -15.49 -4.37 -5.35
C VAL A 153 -14.52 -3.21 -5.37
N LEU A 154 -13.92 -2.91 -6.52
CA LEU A 154 -12.94 -1.82 -6.66
C LEU A 154 -13.53 -0.44 -6.35
N GLU A 155 -14.80 -0.17 -6.71
CA GLU A 155 -15.50 1.05 -6.32
C GLU A 155 -15.58 1.22 -4.79
N ARG A 156 -15.95 0.14 -4.10
CA ARG A 156 -16.06 0.14 -2.64
C ARG A 156 -14.71 0.25 -1.97
N VAL A 157 -13.69 -0.43 -2.49
CA VAL A 157 -12.31 -0.34 -2.00
C VAL A 157 -11.77 1.08 -2.17
N GLN A 158 -11.98 1.69 -3.36
CA GLN A 158 -11.55 3.08 -3.60
C GLN A 158 -12.25 4.06 -2.66
N LYS A 159 -13.54 3.85 -2.38
CA LYS A 159 -14.25 4.66 -1.39
C LYS A 159 -13.63 4.54 -0.01
N VAL A 160 -13.30 3.33 0.45
CA VAL A 160 -12.62 3.16 1.75
C VAL A 160 -11.27 3.86 1.78
N TYR A 161 -10.47 3.80 0.70
CA TYR A 161 -9.23 4.57 0.63
C TYR A 161 -9.47 6.08 0.79
N LEU A 162 -10.49 6.64 0.12
CA LEU A 162 -10.82 8.05 0.25
C LEU A 162 -11.30 8.41 1.66
N ASP A 163 -12.03 7.50 2.33
CA ASP A 163 -12.42 7.67 3.74
C ASP A 163 -11.19 7.64 4.67
N LEU A 164 -10.16 6.82 4.37
CA LEU A 164 -8.89 6.82 5.09
C LEU A 164 -8.15 8.15 4.92
N VAL A 165 -8.14 8.72 3.71
CA VAL A 165 -7.58 10.07 3.44
C VAL A 165 -8.29 11.13 4.29
N CYS A 166 -9.62 11.10 4.34
CA CYS A 166 -10.38 12.06 5.17
C CYS A 166 -10.05 11.94 6.67
N GLY A 167 -9.72 10.72 7.12
CA GLY A 167 -9.36 10.46 8.52
C GLY A 167 -7.94 10.86 8.90
N ASP A 168 -7.03 11.03 7.94
CA ASP A 168 -5.61 11.33 8.16
C ASP A 168 -4.99 12.12 6.97
N PRO A 169 -5.54 13.30 6.65
CA PRO A 169 -5.19 14.02 5.42
C PRO A 169 -3.73 14.46 5.33
N GLU A 170 -3.06 14.64 6.48
CA GLU A 170 -1.66 15.08 6.51
C GLU A 170 -0.68 13.97 6.06
N ARG A 171 -1.10 12.72 6.16
CA ARG A 171 -0.28 11.56 5.78
C ARG A 171 -0.45 11.18 4.30
N PHE A 172 -1.57 11.51 3.69
CA PHE A 172 -1.88 11.09 2.33
C PHE A 172 -1.60 12.20 1.30
N VAL A 173 -0.98 11.80 0.19
CA VAL A 173 -0.88 12.58 -1.04
C VAL A 173 -1.66 11.86 -2.12
N ILE A 174 -2.74 12.47 -2.61
CA ILE A 174 -3.53 11.92 -3.71
C ILE A 174 -2.81 12.21 -5.03
N CYS A 175 -2.59 11.17 -5.83
CA CYS A 175 -2.01 11.26 -7.15
C CYS A 175 -3.07 10.89 -8.21
N ASP A 176 -3.24 11.74 -9.22
CA ASP A 176 -4.08 11.43 -10.37
C ASP A 176 -3.38 10.39 -11.26
N GLY A 177 -3.85 9.14 -11.20
CA GLY A 177 -3.32 8.04 -12.00
C GLY A 177 -3.73 8.08 -13.48
N MET A 178 -4.42 9.14 -13.93
CA MET A 178 -4.70 9.43 -15.34
C MET A 178 -3.65 10.32 -15.99
N MET A 179 -2.80 10.97 -15.18
CA MET A 179 -1.69 11.75 -15.70
C MET A 179 -0.63 10.84 -16.36
N PRO A 180 0.22 11.37 -17.24
CA PRO A 180 1.37 10.64 -17.79
C PRO A 180 2.24 10.03 -16.69
N GLU A 181 2.69 8.78 -16.89
CA GLU A 181 3.49 8.06 -15.88
C GLU A 181 4.72 8.84 -15.42
N GLU A 182 5.36 9.58 -16.34
CA GLU A 182 6.54 10.41 -16.06
C GLU A 182 6.18 11.56 -15.10
N GLU A 183 5.05 12.23 -15.30
CA GLU A 183 4.63 13.35 -14.46
C GLU A 183 4.28 12.88 -13.04
N VAL A 184 3.58 11.75 -12.92
CA VAL A 184 3.27 11.14 -11.61
C VAL A 184 4.56 10.73 -10.91
N ARG A 185 5.48 10.08 -11.62
CA ARG A 185 6.77 9.66 -11.09
C ARG A 185 7.58 10.86 -10.56
N ASP A 186 7.72 11.90 -11.39
CA ASP A 186 8.53 13.08 -11.07
C ASP A 186 7.94 13.84 -9.87
N PHE A 187 6.61 13.96 -9.83
CA PHE A 187 5.91 14.54 -8.69
C PHE A 187 6.18 13.73 -7.39
N VAL A 188 5.95 12.42 -7.43
CA VAL A 188 6.15 11.55 -6.25
C VAL A 188 7.61 11.53 -5.81
N ALA A 189 8.56 11.47 -6.75
CA ALA A 189 9.99 11.54 -6.44
C ALA A 189 10.37 12.87 -5.79
N GLY A 190 9.83 13.99 -6.26
CA GLY A 190 10.01 15.32 -5.68
C GLY A 190 9.53 15.40 -4.23
N GLU A 191 8.32 14.92 -3.95
CA GLU A 191 7.75 14.86 -2.60
C GLU A 191 8.57 13.97 -1.65
N ILE A 192 9.02 12.80 -2.13
CA ILE A 192 9.91 11.91 -1.37
C ILE A 192 11.21 12.60 -1.00
N ARG A 193 11.86 13.27 -1.96
CA ARG A 193 13.12 14.01 -1.73
C ARG A 193 12.93 15.12 -0.71
N SER A 194 11.86 15.90 -0.84
CA SER A 194 11.51 16.99 0.07
C SER A 194 11.31 16.50 1.50
N THR A 195 10.53 15.42 1.67
CA THR A 195 10.25 14.82 2.98
C THR A 195 11.53 14.22 3.60
N ALA A 196 12.35 13.54 2.80
CA ALA A 196 13.64 12.98 3.26
C ALA A 196 14.62 14.05 3.72
N ALA A 197 14.68 15.19 3.02
CA ALA A 197 15.53 16.32 3.40
C ALA A 197 15.11 16.95 4.74
N LEU A 198 13.79 17.11 4.95
CA LEU A 198 13.24 17.63 6.21
C LEU A 198 13.54 16.70 7.38
N SER A 199 13.37 15.39 7.22
CA SER A 199 13.67 14.40 8.27
C SER A 199 15.13 14.41 8.69
N ARG A 200 16.07 14.55 7.75
CA ARG A 200 17.52 14.65 8.03
C ARG A 200 17.86 15.94 8.79
N SER A 201 17.21 17.05 8.49
CA SER A 201 17.46 18.34 9.15
C SER A 201 17.02 18.34 10.63
N HIS A 202 15.98 17.61 10.98
CA HIS A 202 15.54 17.45 12.37
C HIS A 202 16.51 16.59 13.20
N LEU A 203 17.02 15.49 12.62
CA LEU A 203 18.00 14.62 13.28
C LEU A 203 19.35 15.33 13.56
N SER A 204 19.75 16.26 12.71
CA SER A 204 20.99 17.04 12.89
C SER A 204 20.89 18.14 13.95
N ARG A 205 19.69 18.60 14.30
CA ARG A 205 19.44 19.61 15.35
C ARG A 205 19.25 19.03 16.74
N SER A 206 19.05 17.72 16.84
CA SER A 206 18.80 17.00 18.09
C SER A 206 20.07 16.33 18.67
N ARG A 207 21.24 16.56 18.04
CA ARG A 207 22.57 16.16 18.51
C ARG A 207 23.38 17.40 18.89
#